data_0dec17181950a77c5463ca3127396d84
#
_entry.id   0dec17181950a77c5463ca3127396d84
#
_cell.length_a   1.000
_cell.length_b   1.000
_cell.length_c   1.000
_cell.angle_alpha   90.00
_cell.angle_beta   90.00
_cell.angle_gamma   90.00
#
_symmetry.space_group_name_H-M   'P 1'
#
loop_
_entity.id
_entity.type
_entity.pdbx_description
1 polymer ?
#
loop_
_entity_poly.entity_id
_entity_poly.type
_entity_poly.pdbx_seq_one_letter_code
_entity_poly.pdbx_strand_id
1 'polypeptide(L)'
;MTRKEQKEMRQKQIMFKALELFVTKGFAETKISDIAEELGISVGLLFHYYESKEKLYLELVKMGLEGTQGSEKTAFDDPIQYFEKILNGLLGAAQDQPWVCMMFVLMAQAQRKGMPEEIRQLALTVDQIHFSAALVEQGQKLGSIRDGDPLALSSAFWCSVQGIMEYHAAVPEMPLPKTEWIIDILRKA
;
A
#
# COMPACT_ATOMS: atom_id res chain seq x y z
N MET A 1 30.36 8.26 1.13
CA MET A 1 29.14 7.89 1.85
C MET A 1 29.37 8.08 3.34
N THR A 2 28.56 8.89 4.00
CA THR A 2 28.67 9.15 5.44
C THR A 2 28.14 7.97 6.26
N ARG A 3 28.50 7.90 7.56
CA ARG A 3 27.94 6.90 8.49
C ARG A 3 26.41 6.94 8.54
N LYS A 4 25.79 8.13 8.42
CA LYS A 4 24.36 8.33 8.41
C LYS A 4 23.74 7.71 7.16
N GLU A 5 24.26 8.02 5.99
CA GLU A 5 23.80 7.45 4.71
C GLU A 5 23.93 5.92 4.68
N GLN A 6 25.00 5.37 5.23
CA GLN A 6 25.18 3.91 5.34
C GLN A 6 24.11 3.28 6.24
N LYS A 7 23.78 3.92 7.37
CA LYS A 7 22.74 3.46 8.29
C LYS A 7 21.37 3.47 7.61
N GLU A 8 21.01 4.57 6.98
CA GLU A 8 19.72 4.71 6.26
C GLU A 8 19.58 3.70 5.12
N MET A 9 20.64 3.50 4.35
CA MET A 9 20.66 2.50 3.28
C MET A 9 20.46 1.09 3.85
N ARG A 10 21.13 0.74 4.95
CA ARG A 10 20.97 -0.56 5.59
C ARG A 10 19.56 -0.75 6.15
N GLN A 11 18.98 0.26 6.76
CA GLN A 11 17.57 0.21 7.21
C GLN A 11 16.62 -0.07 6.06
N LYS A 12 16.78 0.62 4.93
CA LYS A 12 15.97 0.36 3.73
C LYS A 12 16.14 -1.07 3.21
N GLN A 13 17.35 -1.58 3.15
CA GLN A 13 17.61 -2.97 2.74
C GLN A 13 16.87 -3.98 3.64
N ILE A 14 16.93 -3.77 4.96
CA ILE A 14 16.23 -4.63 5.93
C ILE A 14 14.71 -4.53 5.72
N MET A 15 14.16 -3.34 5.58
CA MET A 15 12.72 -3.13 5.38
C MET A 15 12.21 -3.80 4.11
N PHE A 16 12.90 -3.64 2.98
CA PHE A 16 12.45 -4.24 1.73
C PHE A 16 12.55 -5.76 1.72
N LYS A 17 13.63 -6.33 2.30
CA LYS A 17 13.72 -7.79 2.43
C LYS A 17 12.68 -8.34 3.41
N ALA A 18 12.41 -7.65 4.50
CA ALA A 18 11.36 -8.01 5.43
C ALA A 18 9.96 -7.94 4.77
N LEU A 19 9.68 -6.88 3.98
CA LEU A 19 8.45 -6.76 3.20
C LEU A 19 8.25 -7.98 2.29
N GLU A 20 9.27 -8.33 1.52
CA GLU A 20 9.24 -9.50 0.64
C GLU A 20 8.91 -10.80 1.41
N LEU A 21 9.61 -11.06 2.52
CA LEU A 21 9.40 -12.28 3.31
C LEU A 21 8.05 -12.29 4.03
N PHE A 22 7.59 -11.15 4.56
CA PHE A 22 6.27 -11.07 5.18
C PHE A 22 5.14 -11.28 4.18
N VAL A 23 5.28 -10.77 2.97
CA VAL A 23 4.28 -10.95 1.91
C VAL A 23 4.25 -12.39 1.42
N THR A 24 5.42 -13.01 1.23
CA THR A 24 5.52 -14.36 0.64
C THR A 24 5.30 -15.49 1.64
N LYS A 25 5.86 -15.39 2.85
CA LYS A 25 5.75 -16.43 3.90
C LYS A 25 4.65 -16.12 4.93
N GLY A 26 4.24 -14.85 5.05
CA GLY A 26 3.36 -14.39 6.12
C GLY A 26 4.10 -13.99 7.39
N PHE A 27 3.42 -13.19 8.24
CA PHE A 27 4.00 -12.69 9.50
C PHE A 27 4.39 -13.81 10.46
N ALA A 28 3.53 -14.81 10.66
CA ALA A 28 3.75 -15.88 11.65
C ALA A 28 4.99 -16.73 11.29
N GLU A 29 5.12 -17.12 10.03
CA GLU A 29 6.16 -18.02 9.54
C GLU A 29 7.50 -17.34 9.30
N THR A 30 7.55 -16.01 9.19
CA THR A 30 8.80 -15.26 9.00
C THR A 30 9.53 -15.10 10.32
N LYS A 31 10.81 -15.48 10.36
CA LYS A 31 11.71 -15.29 11.51
C LYS A 31 12.70 -14.16 11.22
N ILE A 32 13.16 -13.49 12.27
CA ILE A 32 14.23 -12.48 12.16
C ILE A 32 15.53 -13.09 11.58
N SER A 33 15.81 -14.35 11.92
CA SER A 33 16.94 -15.10 11.35
C SER A 33 16.87 -15.24 9.85
N ASP A 34 15.67 -15.47 9.29
CA ASP A 34 15.47 -15.63 7.84
C ASP A 34 15.82 -14.32 7.11
N ILE A 35 15.37 -13.19 7.67
CA ILE A 35 15.66 -11.85 7.11
C ILE A 35 17.17 -11.57 7.17
N ALA A 36 17.82 -11.90 8.28
CA ALA A 36 19.25 -11.70 8.46
C ALA A 36 20.07 -12.58 7.49
N GLU A 37 19.67 -13.84 7.32
CA GLU A 37 20.30 -14.80 6.40
C GLU A 37 20.21 -14.32 4.94
N GLU A 38 19.03 -13.91 4.50
CA GLU A 38 18.79 -13.38 3.15
C GLU A 38 19.61 -12.11 2.83
N LEU A 39 19.94 -11.33 3.86
CA LEU A 39 20.76 -10.13 3.74
C LEU A 39 22.26 -10.38 3.95
N GLY A 40 22.64 -11.60 4.33
CA GLY A 40 24.04 -11.92 4.68
C GLY A 40 24.57 -11.13 5.88
N ILE A 41 23.72 -10.84 6.87
CA ILE A 41 24.07 -10.11 8.09
C ILE A 41 23.84 -10.97 9.34
N SER A 42 24.49 -10.60 10.46
CA SER A 42 24.21 -11.29 11.72
C SER A 42 22.83 -10.86 12.28
N VAL A 43 22.17 -11.79 12.98
CA VAL A 43 20.92 -11.54 13.70
C VAL A 43 21.11 -10.40 14.72
N GLY A 44 22.28 -10.33 15.40
CA GLY A 44 22.59 -9.24 16.31
C GLY A 44 22.66 -7.86 15.64
N LEU A 45 23.16 -7.80 14.40
CA LEU A 45 23.15 -6.55 13.63
C LEU A 45 21.72 -6.15 13.25
N LEU A 46 20.84 -7.09 12.92
CA LEU A 46 19.45 -6.79 12.62
C LEU A 46 18.74 -6.23 13.87
N PHE A 47 18.93 -6.85 15.04
CA PHE A 47 18.38 -6.36 16.31
C PHE A 47 18.93 -4.97 16.72
N HIS A 48 20.08 -4.57 16.22
CA HIS A 48 20.56 -3.20 16.40
C HIS A 48 19.71 -2.16 15.67
N TYR A 49 19.04 -2.55 14.56
CA TYR A 49 18.15 -1.68 13.81
C TYR A 49 16.68 -1.78 14.25
N TYR A 50 16.22 -2.97 14.58
CA TYR A 50 14.83 -3.25 14.94
C TYR A 50 14.75 -4.21 16.12
N GLU A 51 14.13 -3.77 17.20
CA GLU A 51 14.09 -4.50 18.49
C GLU A 51 13.35 -5.84 18.40
N SER A 52 12.39 -5.97 17.48
CA SER A 52 11.62 -7.20 17.27
C SER A 52 11.05 -7.28 15.84
N LYS A 53 10.52 -8.45 15.50
CA LYS A 53 9.77 -8.69 14.27
C LYS A 53 8.56 -7.78 14.16
N GLU A 54 7.86 -7.62 15.27
CA GLU A 54 6.66 -6.78 15.40
C GLU A 54 6.99 -5.32 15.11
N LYS A 55 8.09 -4.80 15.66
CA LYS A 55 8.53 -3.42 15.42
C LYS A 55 8.96 -3.20 13.99
N LEU A 56 9.64 -4.17 13.37
CA LEU A 56 9.97 -4.10 11.94
C LEU A 56 8.72 -4.09 11.06
N TYR A 57 7.74 -4.95 11.37
CA TYR A 57 6.46 -4.96 10.65
C TYR A 57 5.68 -3.66 10.84
N LEU A 58 5.66 -3.12 12.06
CA LEU A 58 5.01 -1.85 12.39
C LEU A 58 5.58 -0.68 11.58
N GLU A 59 6.91 -0.64 11.38
CA GLU A 59 7.54 0.39 10.53
C GLU A 59 7.14 0.25 9.06
N LEU A 60 6.95 -0.96 8.56
CA LEU A 60 6.39 -1.18 7.21
C LEU A 60 4.94 -0.69 7.10
N VAL A 61 4.11 -0.93 8.12
CA VAL A 61 2.73 -0.41 8.15
C VAL A 61 2.74 1.12 8.18
N LYS A 62 3.63 1.77 8.95
CA LYS A 62 3.78 3.24 8.96
C LYS A 62 4.17 3.76 7.58
N MET A 63 5.10 3.09 6.89
CA MET A 63 5.49 3.45 5.52
C MET A 63 4.29 3.36 4.55
N GLY A 64 3.44 2.36 4.69
CA GLY A 64 2.19 2.24 3.93
C GLY A 64 1.22 3.38 4.21
N LEU A 65 1.07 3.79 5.48
CA LEU A 65 0.26 4.93 5.89
C LEU A 65 0.75 6.25 5.29
N GLU A 66 2.05 6.51 5.35
CA GLU A 66 2.65 7.72 4.78
C GLU A 66 2.40 7.84 3.28
N GLY A 67 2.40 6.70 2.56
CA GLY A 67 2.06 6.62 1.14
C GLY A 67 0.61 7.04 0.84
N THR A 68 -0.32 6.87 1.78
CA THR A 68 -1.73 7.26 1.61
C THR A 68 -2.00 8.74 1.93
N GLN A 69 -1.27 9.34 2.86
CA GLN A 69 -1.51 10.70 3.35
C GLN A 69 -1.12 11.81 2.37
N GLY A 70 -0.25 11.53 1.40
CA GLY A 70 0.22 12.54 0.43
C GLY A 70 -0.84 12.99 -0.58
N SER A 71 -1.88 12.20 -0.78
CA SER A 71 -2.94 12.45 -1.77
C SER A 71 -4.01 13.45 -1.29
N GLU A 72 -4.16 13.67 0.01
CA GLU A 72 -5.22 14.49 0.61
C GLU A 72 -5.02 15.99 0.40
N LYS A 73 -3.80 16.45 0.09
CA LYS A 73 -3.43 17.88 0.08
C LYS A 73 -3.62 18.60 -1.26
N THR A 74 -4.03 17.90 -2.31
CA THR A 74 -4.22 18.52 -3.63
C THR A 74 -5.68 18.90 -3.83
N ALA A 75 -5.97 20.18 -3.99
CA ALA A 75 -7.28 20.62 -4.42
C ALA A 75 -7.49 20.25 -5.90
N PHE A 76 -8.64 19.68 -6.22
CA PHE A 76 -9.07 19.37 -7.58
C PHE A 76 -10.37 20.12 -7.86
N ASP A 77 -10.50 20.67 -9.07
CA ASP A 77 -11.76 21.28 -9.52
C ASP A 77 -12.84 20.24 -9.72
N ASP A 78 -12.46 19.03 -10.11
CA ASP A 78 -13.35 17.88 -10.29
C ASP A 78 -12.80 16.66 -9.56
N PRO A 79 -13.59 16.01 -8.67
CA PRO A 79 -13.16 14.82 -7.93
C PRO A 79 -12.70 13.64 -8.80
N ILE A 80 -13.19 13.50 -10.04
CA ILE A 80 -12.72 12.44 -10.94
C ILE A 80 -11.21 12.54 -11.18
N GLN A 81 -10.66 13.76 -11.22
CA GLN A 81 -9.23 13.99 -11.42
C GLN A 81 -8.37 13.48 -10.24
N TYR A 82 -8.93 13.49 -9.02
CA TYR A 82 -8.29 12.88 -7.87
C TYR A 82 -8.05 11.37 -8.10
N PHE A 83 -9.11 10.65 -8.51
CA PHE A 83 -9.03 9.22 -8.77
C PHE A 83 -8.09 8.90 -9.93
N GLU A 84 -8.13 9.67 -11.01
CA GLU A 84 -7.24 9.54 -12.16
C GLU A 84 -5.77 9.74 -11.76
N LYS A 85 -5.47 10.79 -11.02
CA LYS A 85 -4.10 11.09 -10.58
C LYS A 85 -3.54 10.01 -9.67
N ILE A 86 -4.32 9.56 -8.68
CA ILE A 86 -3.88 8.50 -7.76
C ILE A 86 -3.65 7.20 -8.52
N LEU A 87 -4.60 6.79 -9.35
CA LEU A 87 -4.49 5.55 -10.07
C LEU A 87 -3.31 5.55 -11.06
N ASN A 88 -3.10 6.66 -11.78
CA ASN A 88 -1.93 6.82 -12.65
C ASN A 88 -0.61 6.72 -11.85
N GLY A 89 -0.55 7.36 -10.68
CA GLY A 89 0.60 7.28 -9.79
C GLY A 89 0.87 5.86 -9.30
N LEU A 90 -0.18 5.14 -8.88
CA LEU A 90 -0.08 3.77 -8.39
C LEU A 90 0.32 2.80 -9.50
N LEU A 91 -0.30 2.86 -10.68
CA LEU A 91 0.04 1.98 -11.81
C LEU A 91 1.45 2.25 -12.33
N GLY A 92 1.87 3.52 -12.42
CA GLY A 92 3.24 3.87 -12.77
C GLY A 92 4.24 3.35 -11.73
N ALA A 93 3.97 3.57 -10.45
CA ALA A 93 4.83 3.07 -9.38
C ALA A 93 4.89 1.53 -9.34
N ALA A 94 3.80 0.84 -9.63
CA ALA A 94 3.75 -0.63 -9.70
C ALA A 94 4.68 -1.18 -10.79
N GLN A 95 4.80 -0.46 -11.93
CA GLN A 95 5.67 -0.83 -13.03
C GLN A 95 7.16 -0.71 -12.68
N ASP A 96 7.51 0.41 -12.01
CA ASP A 96 8.91 0.75 -11.75
C ASP A 96 9.43 0.22 -10.40
N GLN A 97 8.53 -0.07 -9.46
CA GLN A 97 8.84 -0.37 -8.07
C GLN A 97 7.95 -1.50 -7.53
N PRO A 98 8.34 -2.78 -7.72
CA PRO A 98 7.53 -3.94 -7.31
C PRO A 98 7.11 -3.94 -5.83
N TRP A 99 7.89 -3.30 -4.96
CA TRP A 99 7.57 -3.19 -3.53
C TRP A 99 6.25 -2.43 -3.26
N VAL A 100 5.81 -1.57 -4.19
CA VAL A 100 4.52 -0.86 -4.06
C VAL A 100 3.37 -1.86 -4.03
N CYS A 101 3.37 -2.83 -4.93
CA CYS A 101 2.36 -3.89 -4.96
C CYS A 101 2.42 -4.77 -3.71
N MET A 102 3.63 -5.11 -3.25
CA MET A 102 3.82 -5.86 -2.00
C MET A 102 3.28 -5.10 -0.79
N MET A 103 3.33 -3.77 -0.79
CA MET A 103 2.77 -2.96 0.28
C MET A 103 1.24 -3.10 0.38
N PHE A 104 0.52 -3.19 -0.73
CA PHE A 104 -0.92 -3.48 -0.72
C PHE A 104 -1.22 -4.83 -0.07
N VAL A 105 -0.44 -5.87 -0.40
CA VAL A 105 -0.57 -7.20 0.23
C VAL A 105 -0.29 -7.12 1.73
N LEU A 106 0.81 -6.46 2.14
CA LEU A 106 1.18 -6.32 3.55
C LEU A 106 0.10 -5.59 4.36
N MET A 107 -0.42 -4.48 3.83
CA MET A 107 -1.47 -3.71 4.51
C MET A 107 -2.76 -4.52 4.67
N ALA A 108 -3.17 -5.28 3.66
CA ALA A 108 -4.32 -6.19 3.76
C ALA A 108 -4.08 -7.32 4.78
N GLN A 109 -2.86 -7.88 4.83
CA GLN A 109 -2.49 -8.88 5.85
C GLN A 109 -2.50 -8.27 7.26
N ALA A 110 -2.01 -7.04 7.42
CA ALA A 110 -1.93 -6.34 8.71
C ALA A 110 -3.31 -6.14 9.36
N GLN A 111 -4.38 -6.01 8.59
CA GLN A 111 -5.75 -5.83 9.08
C GLN A 111 -6.41 -7.13 9.57
N ARG A 112 -5.81 -8.30 9.28
CA ARG A 112 -6.43 -9.61 9.59
C ARG A 112 -6.45 -9.89 11.08
N LYS A 113 -7.48 -10.65 11.51
CA LYS A 113 -7.52 -11.23 12.87
C LYS A 113 -6.31 -12.17 13.05
N GLY A 114 -5.67 -12.10 14.21
CA GLY A 114 -4.45 -12.88 14.50
C GLY A 114 -3.14 -12.12 14.33
N MET A 115 -3.16 -10.93 13.71
CA MET A 115 -2.03 -10.01 13.78
C MET A 115 -1.91 -9.38 15.17
N PRO A 116 -0.68 -9.01 15.63
CA PRO A 116 -0.50 -8.25 16.85
C PRO A 116 -1.39 -7.00 16.86
N GLU A 117 -2.07 -6.75 18.00
CA GLU A 117 -3.14 -5.75 18.06
C GLU A 117 -2.64 -4.33 17.70
N GLU A 118 -1.42 -3.94 18.13
CA GLU A 118 -0.81 -2.65 17.79
C GLU A 118 -0.71 -2.46 16.25
N ILE A 119 -0.26 -3.50 15.55
CA ILE A 119 -0.12 -3.51 14.09
C ILE A 119 -1.49 -3.40 13.43
N ARG A 120 -2.43 -4.23 13.89
CA ARG A 120 -3.77 -4.29 13.32
C ARG A 120 -4.51 -2.97 13.51
N GLN A 121 -4.49 -2.39 14.69
CA GLN A 121 -5.13 -1.10 14.96
C GLN A 121 -4.55 0.02 14.10
N LEU A 122 -3.23 0.07 13.96
CA LEU A 122 -2.59 1.04 13.09
C LEU A 122 -3.01 0.85 11.63
N ALA A 123 -3.02 -0.38 11.11
CA ALA A 123 -3.41 -0.66 9.73
C ALA A 123 -4.88 -0.33 9.45
N LEU A 124 -5.78 -0.46 10.44
CA LEU A 124 -7.19 -0.12 10.34
C LEU A 124 -7.46 1.40 10.32
N THR A 125 -6.48 2.24 10.59
CA THR A 125 -6.63 3.71 10.43
C THR A 125 -6.69 4.13 8.95
N VAL A 126 -6.27 3.27 8.02
CA VAL A 126 -6.42 3.51 6.57
C VAL A 126 -7.85 3.18 6.16
N ASP A 127 -8.60 4.19 5.82
CA ASP A 127 -9.99 4.05 5.35
C ASP A 127 -10.22 4.89 4.08
N GLN A 128 -9.58 4.47 3.01
CA GLN A 128 -9.68 5.12 1.71
C GLN A 128 -11.10 5.05 1.14
N ILE A 129 -11.85 4.00 1.49
CA ILE A 129 -13.22 3.80 0.99
C ILE A 129 -14.14 4.88 1.54
N HIS A 130 -14.18 5.11 2.86
CA HIS A 130 -15.03 6.14 3.45
C HIS A 130 -14.54 7.55 3.10
N PHE A 131 -13.22 7.79 3.09
CA PHE A 131 -12.66 9.06 2.66
C PHE A 131 -13.10 9.41 1.22
N SER A 132 -12.98 8.47 0.29
CA SER A 132 -13.30 8.71 -1.12
C SER A 132 -14.80 8.76 -1.41
N ALA A 133 -15.65 8.20 -0.55
CA ALA A 133 -17.11 8.27 -0.72
C ALA A 133 -17.61 9.73 -0.76
N ALA A 134 -17.01 10.62 0.07
CA ALA A 134 -17.34 12.05 0.04
C ALA A 134 -16.94 12.72 -1.30
N LEU A 135 -15.82 12.30 -1.89
CA LEU A 135 -15.41 12.78 -3.21
C LEU A 135 -16.32 12.25 -4.33
N VAL A 136 -16.77 10.99 -4.22
CA VAL A 136 -17.75 10.42 -5.15
C VAL A 136 -19.05 11.23 -5.11
N GLU A 137 -19.59 11.52 -3.92
CA GLU A 137 -20.79 12.34 -3.75
C GLU A 137 -20.64 13.74 -4.36
N GLN A 138 -19.48 14.38 -4.18
CA GLN A 138 -19.18 15.65 -4.79
C GLN A 138 -19.14 15.57 -6.32
N GLY A 139 -18.49 14.55 -6.89
CA GLY A 139 -18.42 14.34 -8.34
C GLY A 139 -19.78 14.03 -8.96
N GLN A 140 -20.67 13.36 -8.23
CA GLN A 140 -22.06 13.16 -8.64
C GLN A 140 -22.82 14.48 -8.75
N LYS A 141 -22.66 15.37 -7.78
CA LYS A 141 -23.25 16.74 -7.79
C LYS A 141 -22.74 17.58 -8.97
N LEU A 142 -21.48 17.42 -9.34
CA LEU A 142 -20.87 18.08 -10.50
C LEU A 142 -21.20 17.39 -11.84
N GLY A 143 -21.72 16.17 -11.81
CA GLY A 143 -22.08 15.41 -12.99
C GLY A 143 -20.93 14.67 -13.69
N SER A 144 -19.75 14.59 -13.06
CA SER A 144 -18.58 13.85 -13.58
C SER A 144 -18.56 12.38 -13.16
N ILE A 145 -19.17 12.06 -12.02
CA ILE A 145 -19.27 10.69 -11.50
C ILE A 145 -20.72 10.19 -11.68
N ARG A 146 -20.86 8.91 -11.99
CA ARG A 146 -22.18 8.27 -12.22
C ARG A 146 -23.02 8.25 -10.96
N ASP A 147 -24.34 8.21 -11.15
CA ASP A 147 -25.31 8.05 -10.08
C ASP A 147 -25.17 6.66 -9.43
N GLY A 148 -25.44 6.57 -8.13
CA GLY A 148 -25.37 5.36 -7.33
C GLY A 148 -25.02 5.65 -5.89
N ASP A 149 -24.93 4.63 -5.06
CA ASP A 149 -24.48 4.77 -3.68
C ASP A 149 -22.98 5.17 -3.65
N PRO A 150 -22.59 6.31 -3.05
CA PRO A 150 -21.21 6.79 -3.07
C PRO A 150 -20.21 5.84 -2.40
N LEU A 151 -20.65 5.16 -1.32
CA LEU A 151 -19.80 4.23 -0.61
C LEU A 151 -19.57 2.95 -1.43
N ALA A 152 -20.61 2.45 -2.10
CA ALA A 152 -20.52 1.30 -2.99
C ALA A 152 -19.61 1.57 -4.20
N LEU A 153 -19.73 2.76 -4.81
CA LEU A 153 -18.86 3.18 -5.93
C LEU A 153 -17.41 3.32 -5.50
N SER A 154 -17.16 3.97 -4.36
CA SER A 154 -15.83 4.07 -3.75
C SER A 154 -15.23 2.70 -3.45
N SER A 155 -16.05 1.80 -2.86
CA SER A 155 -15.63 0.43 -2.59
C SER A 155 -15.30 -0.33 -3.87
N ALA A 156 -16.11 -0.24 -4.91
CA ALA A 156 -15.84 -0.89 -6.20
C ALA A 156 -14.52 -0.43 -6.81
N PHE A 157 -14.23 0.87 -6.76
CA PHE A 157 -12.97 1.43 -7.25
C PHE A 157 -11.77 0.89 -6.44
N TRP A 158 -11.77 1.06 -5.11
CA TRP A 158 -10.62 0.67 -4.28
C TRP A 158 -10.41 -0.84 -4.21
N CYS A 159 -11.48 -1.64 -4.21
CA CYS A 159 -11.34 -3.10 -4.29
C CYS A 159 -10.76 -3.56 -5.64
N SER A 160 -11.08 -2.86 -6.74
CA SER A 160 -10.45 -3.12 -8.03
C SER A 160 -8.96 -2.78 -8.00
N VAL A 161 -8.58 -1.64 -7.44
CA VAL A 161 -7.17 -1.24 -7.26
C VAL A 161 -6.43 -2.25 -6.39
N GLN A 162 -7.00 -2.62 -5.24
CA GLN A 162 -6.43 -3.62 -4.34
C GLN A 162 -6.18 -4.96 -5.06
N GLY A 163 -7.18 -5.48 -5.77
CA GLY A 163 -7.06 -6.74 -6.51
C GLY A 163 -6.00 -6.69 -7.60
N ILE A 164 -5.89 -5.57 -8.33
CA ILE A 164 -4.86 -5.36 -9.35
C ILE A 164 -3.46 -5.40 -8.71
N MET A 165 -3.25 -4.67 -7.61
CA MET A 165 -1.96 -4.59 -6.93
C MET A 165 -1.55 -5.93 -6.32
N GLU A 166 -2.48 -6.63 -5.65
CA GLU A 166 -2.22 -7.96 -5.08
C GLU A 166 -1.89 -8.99 -6.16
N TYR A 167 -2.63 -8.98 -7.26
CA TYR A 167 -2.39 -9.91 -8.35
C TYR A 167 -1.04 -9.63 -9.05
N HIS A 168 -0.71 -8.36 -9.29
CA HIS A 168 0.57 -7.97 -9.89
C HIS A 168 1.75 -8.26 -8.97
N ALA A 169 1.58 -8.19 -7.63
CA ALA A 169 2.60 -8.63 -6.68
C ALA A 169 2.92 -10.13 -6.80
N ALA A 170 1.92 -10.96 -7.14
CA ALA A 170 2.07 -12.40 -7.29
C ALA A 170 2.55 -12.81 -8.71
N VAL A 171 2.16 -12.06 -9.74
CA VAL A 171 2.40 -12.35 -11.16
C VAL A 171 2.86 -11.09 -11.88
N PRO A 172 4.12 -10.64 -11.67
CA PRO A 172 4.62 -9.36 -12.17
C PRO A 172 4.65 -9.22 -13.71
N GLU A 173 4.65 -10.33 -14.43
CA GLU A 173 4.62 -10.36 -15.89
C GLU A 173 3.24 -10.03 -16.49
N MET A 174 2.17 -10.04 -15.70
CA MET A 174 0.85 -9.68 -16.20
C MET A 174 0.77 -8.17 -16.48
N PRO A 175 0.22 -7.78 -17.64
CA PRO A 175 0.09 -6.37 -17.98
C PRO A 175 -0.86 -5.66 -17.00
N LEU A 176 -0.46 -4.48 -16.56
CA LEU A 176 -1.33 -3.61 -15.79
C LEU A 176 -2.45 -3.04 -16.70
N PRO A 177 -3.67 -2.85 -16.16
CA PRO A 177 -4.77 -2.25 -16.92
C PRO A 177 -4.48 -0.78 -17.20
N LYS A 178 -5.14 -0.22 -18.23
CA LYS A 178 -5.13 1.22 -18.44
C LYS A 178 -5.97 1.92 -17.38
N THR A 179 -5.53 3.11 -16.97
CA THR A 179 -6.24 3.95 -15.99
C THR A 179 -7.70 4.15 -16.36
N GLU A 180 -7.98 4.43 -17.64
CA GLU A 180 -9.34 4.72 -18.12
C GLU A 180 -10.32 3.58 -17.82
N TRP A 181 -9.88 2.33 -17.94
CA TRP A 181 -10.73 1.16 -17.72
C TRP A 181 -11.21 1.04 -16.26
N ILE A 182 -10.39 1.46 -15.34
CA ILE A 182 -10.72 1.42 -13.91
C ILE A 182 -11.49 2.67 -13.49
N ILE A 183 -11.15 3.84 -14.06
CA ILE A 183 -11.88 5.09 -13.83
C ILE A 183 -13.32 5.00 -14.35
N ASP A 184 -13.59 4.23 -15.41
CA ASP A 184 -14.93 4.01 -15.95
C ASP A 184 -15.89 3.34 -14.94
N ILE A 185 -15.38 2.75 -13.86
CA ILE A 185 -16.19 2.33 -12.71
C ILE A 185 -16.95 3.53 -12.11
N LEU A 186 -16.30 4.71 -12.09
CA LEU A 186 -16.83 5.93 -11.49
C LEU A 186 -17.43 6.90 -12.51
N ARG A 187 -16.88 6.96 -13.73
CA ARG A 187 -17.22 7.98 -14.73
C ARG A 187 -18.68 7.89 -15.15
N LYS A 188 -19.31 9.06 -15.25
CA LYS A 188 -20.64 9.17 -15.87
C LYS A 188 -20.53 8.96 -17.37
N ALA A 189 -21.41 8.13 -17.92
CA ALA A 189 -21.48 7.85 -19.36
C ALA A 189 -22.00 9.07 -20.16
#